data_d6db3a728f1daaa4db09920a19f194d5
#
_entry.id   d6db3a728f1daaa4db09920a19f194d5
#
_cell.length_a   1.000
_cell.length_b   1.000
_cell.length_c   1.000
_cell.angle_alpha   90.00
_cell.angle_beta   90.00
_cell.angle_gamma   90.00
#
_symmetry.space_group_name_H-M   'P 1'
#
loop_
_entity.id
_entity.type
_entity.pdbx_description
1 polymer ?
#
loop_
_entity_poly.entity_id
_entity_poly.type
_entity_poly.pdbx_seq_one_letter_code
_entity_poly.pdbx_strand_id
1 'polypeptide(L)'
;MKRHLFRLTIGLLMLAVCGWDCLVCGAHPNGSSCNQYRLIEGSTLVDDCTICGRPTLLIPIRGSFYLEPNEIDPLFSNFGVRDLKFTSVGPYWTYSGKLEGTYRMGGEVAVVQQMKLEGIINGIEGLEFDSNLVPLQATFPWIEIDLEQLPPTNPLQTFRLHLVAVAWPTVWFSTEVSFTPSAPGATKVSDGDLLSVTGQVVCTNNQLTGRLGIMPIVPDIGLDAVMWLIPSLHQQKGTPTPEIWFSAERDIFSETLGPLHDGDLLSNAGRIVRTYADLVAKFSPMPPVPDFGLDAITLGPDGKLLFSTEEGFFSEKLGVSISDGDLLCEDGRIFKTIGQLLAKFQPIEPRPIQFGLDAAYVWPSGEVWFSIEADFVDSKWGRIGHGDILSDTGRVVARNSELLAPFGPIEDLADFGLDGLEVFGSVLRADFDQDGNVDFRDYAVLATSWRLNCCTTCPAPDFNCDRKVDFTDLKIFAENWLADVE
;
A
#
# COMPACT_ATOMS: atom_id res chain seq x y z
N MET A 1 21.87 17.14 52.71
CA MET A 1 22.49 16.01 52.02
C MET A 1 21.45 14.89 51.79
N LYS A 2 20.34 15.15 51.07
CA LYS A 2 19.28 14.18 50.68
C LYS A 2 18.41 14.80 49.56
N ARG A 3 19.01 15.17 48.41
CA ARG A 3 18.24 15.66 47.22
C ARG A 3 18.88 15.31 45.87
N HIS A 4 19.88 14.45 45.82
CA HIS A 4 20.57 14.08 44.55
C HIS A 4 20.49 12.62 44.18
N LEU A 5 19.67 11.77 44.85
CA LEU A 5 19.57 10.34 44.56
C LEU A 5 18.26 9.92 43.86
N PHE A 6 17.38 10.87 43.49
CA PHE A 6 16.07 10.54 42.89
C PHE A 6 15.97 10.88 41.40
N ARG A 7 17.06 11.29 40.75
CA ARG A 7 17.09 11.61 39.32
C ARG A 7 17.86 10.61 38.44
N LEU A 8 18.44 9.56 39.02
CA LEU A 8 19.21 8.55 38.26
C LEU A 8 18.45 7.23 38.03
N THR A 9 17.29 7.03 38.63
CA THR A 9 16.55 5.75 38.52
C THR A 9 15.37 5.79 37.56
N ILE A 10 15.02 6.94 36.96
CA ILE A 10 13.98 7.05 35.92
C ILE A 10 14.58 7.05 34.50
N GLY A 11 15.89 7.23 34.36
CA GLY A 11 16.59 7.20 33.08
C GLY A 11 16.90 5.81 32.52
N LEU A 12 16.73 4.74 33.29
CA LEU A 12 17.12 3.38 32.87
C LEU A 12 15.96 2.44 32.56
N LEU A 13 14.71 2.88 32.72
CA LEU A 13 13.52 2.03 32.42
C LEU A 13 12.76 2.43 31.13
N MET A 14 13.23 3.47 30.42
CA MET A 14 12.66 3.88 29.13
C MET A 14 13.52 3.46 27.92
N LEU A 15 14.55 2.64 28.11
CA LEU A 15 15.48 2.22 27.05
C LEU A 15 15.26 0.78 26.56
N ALA A 16 14.18 0.12 26.97
CA ALA A 16 13.99 -1.30 26.67
C ALA A 16 12.77 -1.63 25.78
N VAL A 17 12.04 -0.65 25.24
CA VAL A 17 10.83 -0.91 24.43
C VAL A 17 10.88 -0.32 23.00
N CYS A 18 11.94 0.42 22.63
CA CYS A 18 12.07 1.03 21.30
C CYS A 18 13.29 0.51 20.53
N GLY A 19 13.43 -0.79 20.39
CA GLY A 19 14.66 -1.30 19.83
C GLY A 19 14.58 -2.46 18.88
N TRP A 20 13.59 -2.50 17.92
CA TRP A 20 13.70 -3.59 16.94
C TRP A 20 13.19 -3.29 15.51
N ASP A 21 12.64 -2.12 15.18
CA ASP A 21 12.07 -1.89 13.86
C ASP A 21 12.74 -0.84 12.95
N CYS A 22 13.88 -0.27 13.36
CA CYS A 22 14.71 0.55 12.46
C CYS A 22 15.98 -0.16 11.96
N LEU A 23 16.01 -1.49 11.93
CA LEU A 23 17.24 -2.26 11.63
C LEU A 23 17.28 -2.86 10.22
N VAL A 24 16.32 -2.55 9.34
CA VAL A 24 16.31 -3.10 7.97
C VAL A 24 16.80 -2.11 6.91
N CYS A 25 16.72 -0.81 7.15
CA CYS A 25 17.54 0.15 6.40
C CYS A 25 18.80 0.42 7.22
N GLY A 26 19.80 -0.47 7.13
CA GLY A 26 21.12 -0.18 7.63
C GLY A 26 21.55 1.18 7.09
N ALA A 27 21.83 2.16 7.98
CA ALA A 27 22.36 3.44 7.59
C ALA A 27 23.60 3.24 6.71
N HIS A 28 23.38 3.30 5.40
CA HIS A 28 24.51 3.36 4.46
C HIS A 28 25.19 4.71 4.67
N PRO A 29 26.52 4.77 4.75
CA PRO A 29 27.26 6.00 5.02
C PRO A 29 27.06 7.10 3.95
N ASN A 30 26.32 6.84 2.88
CA ASN A 30 26.11 7.74 1.76
C ASN A 30 24.68 8.28 1.58
N GLY A 31 23.73 7.99 2.51
CA GLY A 31 22.40 8.63 2.52
C GLY A 31 21.52 8.37 1.27
N SER A 32 21.80 7.32 0.49
CA SER A 32 20.98 6.97 -0.66
C SER A 32 19.65 6.31 -0.21
N SER A 33 18.53 6.83 -0.71
CA SER A 33 17.22 6.28 -0.44
C SER A 33 17.04 4.94 -1.18
N CYS A 34 16.83 3.85 -0.43
CA CYS A 34 16.47 2.56 -1.02
C CYS A 34 14.96 2.44 -1.13
N ASN A 35 14.44 2.19 -2.33
CA ASN A 35 13.04 1.84 -2.51
C ASN A 35 12.86 0.33 -2.31
N GLN A 36 11.98 -0.07 -1.42
CA GLN A 36 11.60 -1.46 -1.26
C GLN A 36 10.68 -1.89 -2.40
N TYR A 37 10.98 -3.04 -2.97
CA TYR A 37 10.15 -3.71 -3.97
C TYR A 37 9.67 -5.04 -3.42
N ARG A 38 8.45 -5.42 -3.80
CA ARG A 38 7.85 -6.69 -3.44
C ARG A 38 7.62 -7.52 -4.70
N LEU A 39 8.02 -8.80 -4.65
CA LEU A 39 7.64 -9.78 -5.66
C LEU A 39 6.17 -10.14 -5.46
N ILE A 40 5.36 -9.87 -6.46
CA ILE A 40 3.92 -10.12 -6.44
C ILE A 40 3.54 -11.38 -7.23
N GLU A 41 2.26 -11.67 -7.26
CA GLU A 41 1.70 -12.82 -7.96
C GLU A 41 2.05 -12.78 -9.46
N GLY A 42 2.49 -13.93 -9.98
CA GLY A 42 3.11 -14.04 -11.30
C GLY A 42 4.62 -14.27 -11.24
N SER A 43 5.30 -13.92 -10.14
CA SER A 43 6.73 -14.25 -9.99
C SER A 43 6.94 -15.74 -9.84
N THR A 44 7.89 -16.30 -10.60
CA THR A 44 8.15 -17.75 -10.61
C THR A 44 9.64 -18.06 -10.65
N LEU A 45 9.99 -19.20 -10.05
CA LEU A 45 11.25 -19.91 -10.23
C LEU A 45 10.97 -21.13 -11.09
N VAL A 46 11.71 -21.29 -12.17
CA VAL A 46 11.72 -22.53 -12.96
C VAL A 46 12.93 -23.35 -12.56
N ASP A 47 12.71 -24.59 -12.11
CA ASP A 47 13.75 -25.60 -11.90
C ASP A 47 13.64 -26.66 -12.99
N ASP A 48 14.61 -26.65 -13.90
CA ASP A 48 14.68 -27.53 -15.05
C ASP A 48 15.84 -28.52 -14.98
N CYS A 49 15.70 -29.61 -15.70
CA CYS A 49 16.74 -30.59 -15.90
C CYS A 49 16.86 -30.95 -17.38
N THR A 50 17.94 -30.52 -18.01
CA THR A 50 18.11 -30.60 -19.46
C THR A 50 18.43 -32.02 -19.96
N ILE A 51 18.85 -32.92 -19.06
CA ILE A 51 19.29 -34.28 -19.42
C ILE A 51 18.52 -35.40 -18.69
N CYS A 52 17.74 -35.09 -17.64
CA CYS A 52 16.94 -36.08 -16.94
C CYS A 52 15.46 -35.97 -17.39
N GLY A 53 14.79 -37.09 -17.50
CA GLY A 53 13.37 -37.09 -17.95
C GLY A 53 12.36 -36.59 -16.93
N ARG A 54 12.75 -35.79 -15.93
CA ARG A 54 11.81 -35.20 -14.98
C ARG A 54 11.10 -33.98 -15.62
N PRO A 55 9.85 -33.69 -15.24
CA PRO A 55 9.18 -32.48 -15.70
C PRO A 55 9.89 -31.22 -15.16
N THR A 56 9.86 -30.16 -15.96
CA THR A 56 10.22 -28.82 -15.52
C THR A 56 9.25 -28.39 -14.43
N LEU A 57 9.77 -27.86 -13.33
CA LEU A 57 8.98 -27.36 -12.21
C LEU A 57 8.81 -25.86 -12.36
N LEU A 58 7.58 -25.39 -12.38
CA LEU A 58 7.21 -24.00 -12.31
C LEU A 58 6.73 -23.69 -10.89
N ILE A 59 7.47 -22.91 -10.14
CA ILE A 59 7.30 -22.72 -8.72
C ILE A 59 6.98 -21.24 -8.46
N PRO A 60 5.75 -20.90 -8.01
CA PRO A 60 5.43 -19.55 -7.59
C PRO A 60 6.32 -19.11 -6.43
N ILE A 61 6.82 -17.88 -6.48
CA ILE A 61 7.68 -17.31 -5.44
C ILE A 61 7.13 -15.96 -4.96
N ARG A 62 7.41 -15.64 -3.70
CA ARG A 62 7.17 -14.35 -3.05
C ARG A 62 8.44 -13.88 -2.39
N GLY A 63 8.61 -12.57 -2.28
CA GLY A 63 9.79 -12.00 -1.67
C GLY A 63 9.85 -10.50 -1.79
N SER A 64 11.01 -9.95 -1.46
CA SER A 64 11.27 -8.53 -1.55
C SER A 64 12.73 -8.24 -1.83
N PHE A 65 13.01 -7.04 -2.29
CA PHE A 65 14.36 -6.51 -2.51
C PHE A 65 14.35 -4.98 -2.40
N TYR A 66 15.51 -4.38 -2.43
CA TYR A 66 15.68 -2.93 -2.47
C TYR A 66 16.34 -2.51 -3.78
N LEU A 67 15.83 -1.43 -4.38
CA LEU A 67 16.52 -0.72 -5.46
C LEU A 67 17.22 0.51 -4.87
N GLU A 68 18.53 0.52 -4.99
CA GLU A 68 19.40 1.62 -4.58
C GLU A 68 19.85 2.37 -5.82
N PRO A 69 19.54 3.68 -5.97
CA PRO A 69 20.02 4.44 -7.11
C PRO A 69 21.56 4.43 -7.15
N ASN A 70 22.11 4.13 -8.32
CA ASN A 70 23.55 4.17 -8.60
C ASN A 70 23.91 5.42 -9.43
N GLU A 71 25.13 5.46 -9.93
CA GLU A 71 25.65 6.55 -10.75
C GLU A 71 24.74 6.88 -11.94
N ILE A 72 24.58 8.17 -12.20
CA ILE A 72 23.77 8.69 -13.31
C ILE A 72 24.50 8.43 -14.63
N ASP A 73 23.88 7.63 -15.49
CA ASP A 73 24.26 7.47 -16.90
C ASP A 73 23.28 8.31 -17.75
N PRO A 74 23.73 9.10 -18.74
CA PRO A 74 22.83 9.89 -19.57
C PRO A 74 21.76 9.09 -20.34
N LEU A 75 22.00 7.79 -20.54
CA LEU A 75 21.12 6.91 -21.32
C LEU A 75 20.36 5.91 -20.45
N PHE A 76 20.84 5.64 -19.24
CA PHE A 76 20.25 4.63 -18.35
C PHE A 76 20.16 5.13 -16.92
N SER A 77 19.02 4.88 -16.31
CA SER A 77 18.87 4.88 -14.86
C SER A 77 19.42 3.56 -14.33
N ASN A 78 20.42 3.62 -13.47
CA ASN A 78 21.11 2.46 -12.92
C ASN A 78 20.80 2.31 -11.43
N PHE A 79 20.51 1.08 -11.02
CA PHE A 79 20.16 0.72 -9.65
C PHE A 79 20.97 -0.48 -9.17
N GLY A 80 21.36 -0.49 -7.90
CA GLY A 80 21.77 -1.69 -7.19
C GLY A 80 20.53 -2.48 -6.74
N VAL A 81 20.53 -3.78 -6.97
CA VAL A 81 19.55 -4.70 -6.39
C VAL A 81 20.16 -5.27 -5.11
N ARG A 82 19.54 -4.94 -3.96
CA ARG A 82 20.04 -5.36 -2.65
C ARG A 82 19.06 -6.28 -1.96
N ASP A 83 19.62 -7.30 -1.31
CA ASP A 83 18.92 -8.23 -0.42
C ASP A 83 17.65 -8.82 -1.03
N LEU A 84 17.70 -9.21 -2.32
CA LEU A 84 16.59 -9.93 -2.95
C LEU A 84 16.47 -11.28 -2.28
N LYS A 85 15.39 -11.46 -1.54
CA LYS A 85 15.04 -12.70 -0.85
C LYS A 85 13.70 -13.18 -1.37
N PHE A 86 13.59 -14.46 -1.62
CA PHE A 86 12.32 -15.09 -1.96
C PHE A 86 12.16 -16.47 -1.33
N THR A 87 10.92 -16.88 -1.21
CA THR A 87 10.51 -18.23 -0.84
C THR A 87 9.44 -18.73 -1.79
N SER A 88 9.34 -20.04 -1.96
CA SER A 88 8.25 -20.65 -2.73
C SER A 88 6.92 -20.52 -1.99
N VAL A 89 5.85 -20.42 -2.76
CA VAL A 89 4.47 -20.40 -2.26
C VAL A 89 3.84 -21.78 -2.47
N GLY A 90 3.17 -22.29 -1.45
CA GLY A 90 2.43 -23.54 -1.50
C GLY A 90 3.11 -24.71 -0.77
N PRO A 91 2.36 -25.80 -0.51
CA PRO A 91 2.78 -26.87 0.40
C PRO A 91 3.73 -27.89 -0.24
N TYR A 92 3.91 -27.87 -1.54
CA TYR A 92 4.60 -28.95 -2.27
C TYR A 92 6.09 -28.74 -2.48
N TRP A 93 6.55 -27.48 -2.38
CA TRP A 93 7.93 -27.12 -2.67
C TRP A 93 8.47 -26.15 -1.63
N THR A 94 9.70 -26.36 -1.20
CA THR A 94 10.40 -25.46 -0.27
C THR A 94 11.65 -24.95 -0.96
N TYR A 95 11.48 -23.87 -1.73
CA TYR A 95 12.60 -23.15 -2.35
C TYR A 95 12.80 -21.83 -1.63
N SER A 96 14.06 -21.44 -1.51
CA SER A 96 14.44 -20.11 -1.03
C SER A 96 15.64 -19.60 -1.82
N GLY A 97 15.71 -18.30 -2.00
CA GLY A 97 16.84 -17.64 -2.66
C GLY A 97 17.24 -16.36 -1.96
N LYS A 98 18.52 -16.05 -2.06
CA LYS A 98 19.10 -14.77 -1.68
C LYS A 98 20.07 -14.33 -2.77
N LEU A 99 19.74 -13.21 -3.42
CA LEU A 99 20.44 -12.69 -4.58
C LEU A 99 20.73 -11.19 -4.39
N GLU A 100 21.75 -10.70 -5.06
CA GLU A 100 22.13 -9.29 -5.15
C GLU A 100 22.52 -8.98 -6.59
N GLY A 101 22.56 -7.70 -6.97
CA GLY A 101 23.02 -7.37 -8.31
C GLY A 101 22.70 -5.97 -8.77
N THR A 102 22.34 -5.83 -10.05
CA THR A 102 22.07 -4.55 -10.69
C THR A 102 20.80 -4.62 -11.54
N TYR A 103 20.10 -3.51 -11.62
CA TYR A 103 19.01 -3.27 -12.55
C TYR A 103 19.26 -1.95 -13.28
N ARG A 104 18.98 -1.91 -14.57
CA ARG A 104 19.03 -0.67 -15.34
C ARG A 104 17.89 -0.59 -16.33
N MET A 105 17.44 0.62 -16.59
CA MET A 105 16.42 0.91 -17.61
C MET A 105 16.76 2.21 -18.31
N GLY A 106 16.36 2.32 -19.56
CA GLY A 106 16.62 3.51 -20.38
C GLY A 106 16.83 3.15 -21.84
N GLY A 107 17.38 4.07 -22.62
CA GLY A 107 17.71 3.88 -24.03
C GLY A 107 17.38 5.10 -24.87
N GLU A 108 18.09 5.28 -25.99
CA GLU A 108 17.97 6.45 -26.86
C GLU A 108 16.78 6.36 -27.83
N VAL A 109 16.44 5.15 -28.30
CA VAL A 109 15.43 4.93 -29.34
C VAL A 109 14.21 4.17 -28.82
N ALA A 110 14.43 3.28 -27.87
CA ALA A 110 13.39 2.49 -27.22
C ALA A 110 13.77 2.27 -25.77
N VAL A 111 12.79 2.28 -24.88
CA VAL A 111 13.06 1.98 -23.48
C VAL A 111 13.26 0.49 -23.31
N VAL A 112 14.45 0.13 -22.82
CA VAL A 112 14.88 -1.24 -22.56
C VAL A 112 15.29 -1.39 -21.11
N GLN A 113 15.35 -2.63 -20.63
CA GLN A 113 15.75 -2.96 -19.27
C GLN A 113 16.73 -4.12 -19.24
N GLN A 114 17.51 -4.20 -18.18
CA GLN A 114 18.37 -5.34 -17.89
C GLN A 114 18.52 -5.52 -16.39
N MET A 115 18.42 -6.75 -15.92
CA MET A 115 18.72 -7.13 -14.54
C MET A 115 19.79 -8.21 -14.54
N LYS A 116 20.79 -8.06 -13.66
CA LYS A 116 21.82 -9.07 -13.40
C LYS A 116 21.82 -9.37 -11.92
N LEU A 117 21.79 -10.65 -11.56
CA LEU A 117 21.75 -11.10 -10.19
C LEU A 117 22.81 -12.18 -9.96
N GLU A 118 23.35 -12.22 -8.76
CA GLU A 118 24.23 -13.28 -8.29
C GLU A 118 23.82 -13.71 -6.87
N GLY A 119 24.02 -14.97 -6.52
CA GLY A 119 23.74 -15.44 -5.16
C GLY A 119 23.47 -16.91 -5.01
N ILE A 120 22.52 -17.24 -4.13
CA ILE A 120 22.25 -18.58 -3.64
C ILE A 120 20.78 -18.92 -3.85
N ILE A 121 20.50 -20.11 -4.40
CA ILE A 121 19.14 -20.70 -4.41
C ILE A 121 19.24 -22.12 -3.83
N ASN A 122 18.43 -22.42 -2.82
CA ASN A 122 18.41 -23.71 -2.14
C ASN A 122 19.78 -24.22 -1.67
N GLY A 123 20.65 -23.30 -1.22
CA GLY A 123 21.99 -23.64 -0.77
C GLY A 123 23.01 -23.87 -1.90
N ILE A 124 22.62 -23.73 -3.17
CA ILE A 124 23.54 -23.75 -4.30
C ILE A 124 24.10 -22.34 -4.48
N GLU A 125 25.38 -22.19 -4.24
CA GLU A 125 26.09 -20.91 -4.29
C GLU A 125 26.67 -20.61 -5.68
N GLY A 126 27.01 -19.33 -5.92
CA GLY A 126 27.66 -18.89 -7.13
C GLY A 126 26.78 -18.94 -8.38
N LEU A 127 25.47 -18.83 -8.20
CA LEU A 127 24.54 -18.74 -9.31
C LEU A 127 24.52 -17.29 -9.82
N GLU A 128 24.65 -17.15 -11.13
CA GLU A 128 24.59 -15.88 -11.86
C GLU A 128 23.43 -15.90 -12.85
N PHE A 129 22.71 -14.78 -12.94
CA PHE A 129 21.56 -14.61 -13.83
C PHE A 129 21.67 -13.31 -14.61
N ASP A 130 21.23 -13.32 -15.88
CA ASP A 130 21.16 -12.13 -16.72
C ASP A 130 19.87 -12.19 -17.57
N SER A 131 19.15 -11.10 -17.62
CA SER A 131 18.00 -10.97 -18.52
C SER A 131 18.41 -10.62 -19.96
N ASN A 132 19.69 -10.27 -20.18
CA ASN A 132 20.12 -9.47 -21.33
C ASN A 132 19.38 -8.13 -21.41
N LEU A 133 19.68 -7.35 -22.43
CA LEU A 133 18.97 -6.09 -22.66
C LEU A 133 17.68 -6.38 -23.42
N VAL A 134 16.54 -6.24 -22.77
CA VAL A 134 15.21 -6.60 -23.29
C VAL A 134 14.28 -5.36 -23.27
N PRO A 135 13.25 -5.31 -24.13
CA PRO A 135 12.22 -4.28 -24.03
C PRO A 135 11.55 -4.30 -22.65
N LEU A 136 11.08 -3.13 -22.19
CA LEU A 136 10.24 -3.05 -21.00
C LEU A 136 8.96 -3.87 -21.23
N GLN A 137 8.64 -4.74 -20.28
CA GLN A 137 7.39 -5.52 -20.27
C GLN A 137 6.30 -4.83 -19.45
N ALA A 138 6.68 -3.97 -18.52
CA ALA A 138 5.77 -3.16 -17.70
C ALA A 138 6.31 -1.72 -17.60
N THR A 139 5.41 -0.75 -17.38
CA THR A 139 5.81 0.64 -17.14
C THR A 139 6.42 0.75 -15.73
N PHE A 140 7.61 1.33 -15.64
CA PHE A 140 8.21 1.62 -14.33
C PHE A 140 7.25 2.50 -13.50
N PRO A 141 7.07 2.24 -12.18
CA PRO A 141 7.91 1.43 -11.29
C PRO A 141 7.59 -0.07 -11.25
N TRP A 142 6.69 -0.58 -12.07
CA TRP A 142 6.52 -2.00 -12.22
C TRP A 142 7.72 -2.62 -12.93
N ILE A 143 8.22 -3.74 -12.41
CA ILE A 143 9.28 -4.52 -13.03
C ILE A 143 8.71 -5.88 -13.39
N GLU A 144 8.79 -6.22 -14.68
CA GLU A 144 8.50 -7.56 -15.17
C GLU A 144 9.66 -7.99 -16.06
N ILE A 145 10.38 -9.05 -15.64
CA ILE A 145 11.65 -9.41 -16.28
C ILE A 145 11.95 -10.90 -16.13
N ASP A 146 12.45 -11.49 -17.21
CA ASP A 146 12.93 -12.88 -17.27
C ASP A 146 14.45 -12.89 -17.13
N LEU A 147 14.96 -13.79 -16.30
CA LEU A 147 16.39 -13.97 -16.09
C LEU A 147 16.78 -15.44 -16.32
N GLU A 148 17.82 -15.65 -17.09
CA GLU A 148 18.41 -16.95 -17.34
C GLU A 148 19.69 -17.14 -16.55
N GLN A 149 19.92 -18.35 -16.04
CA GLN A 149 21.16 -18.68 -15.36
C GLN A 149 22.33 -18.72 -16.36
N LEU A 150 23.42 -18.03 -16.03
CA LEU A 150 24.63 -18.01 -16.84
C LEU A 150 25.46 -19.29 -16.64
N PRO A 151 26.24 -19.74 -17.67
CA PRO A 151 27.20 -20.83 -17.51
C PRO A 151 28.28 -20.52 -16.46
N PRO A 152 28.78 -21.54 -15.73
CA PRO A 152 28.48 -22.96 -15.92
C PRO A 152 27.15 -23.38 -15.30
N THR A 153 26.30 -24.03 -16.09
CA THR A 153 25.03 -24.61 -15.60
C THR A 153 25.20 -26.07 -15.28
N ASN A 154 24.56 -26.54 -14.21
CA ASN A 154 24.44 -27.96 -13.93
C ASN A 154 23.31 -28.54 -14.80
N PRO A 155 23.59 -29.48 -15.73
CA PRO A 155 22.55 -30.04 -16.60
C PRO A 155 21.47 -30.81 -15.85
N LEU A 156 21.73 -31.23 -14.61
CA LEU A 156 20.73 -31.87 -13.74
C LEU A 156 19.82 -30.87 -13.05
N GLN A 157 20.24 -29.60 -12.93
CA GLN A 157 19.46 -28.55 -12.30
C GLN A 157 19.90 -27.18 -12.83
N THR A 158 19.01 -26.52 -13.54
CA THR A 158 19.19 -25.17 -14.07
C THR A 158 18.01 -24.34 -13.68
N PHE A 159 18.26 -23.11 -13.25
CA PHE A 159 17.21 -22.19 -12.80
C PHE A 159 16.94 -21.09 -13.83
N ARG A 160 15.68 -20.67 -13.89
CA ARG A 160 15.26 -19.41 -14.52
C ARG A 160 14.35 -18.68 -13.56
N LEU A 161 14.39 -17.36 -13.57
CA LEU A 161 13.53 -16.50 -12.75
C LEU A 161 12.67 -15.66 -13.66
N HIS A 162 11.39 -15.64 -13.38
CA HIS A 162 10.47 -14.61 -13.88
C HIS A 162 10.07 -13.76 -12.69
N LEU A 163 10.45 -12.49 -12.68
CA LEU A 163 10.19 -11.58 -11.58
C LEU A 163 9.14 -10.55 -12.00
N VAL A 164 8.08 -10.48 -11.24
CA VAL A 164 7.06 -9.43 -11.32
C VAL A 164 7.08 -8.70 -9.99
N ALA A 165 7.52 -7.46 -10.00
CA ALA A 165 7.72 -6.68 -8.79
C ALA A 165 7.10 -5.30 -8.90
N VAL A 166 6.66 -4.77 -7.77
CA VAL A 166 6.13 -3.42 -7.64
C VAL A 166 6.85 -2.72 -6.49
N ALA A 167 7.08 -1.42 -6.64
CA ALA A 167 7.50 -0.60 -5.52
C ALA A 167 6.48 -0.78 -4.38
N TRP A 168 6.96 -1.17 -3.20
CA TRP A 168 6.08 -1.49 -2.08
C TRP A 168 6.02 -0.30 -1.13
N PRO A 169 4.98 0.50 -1.23
CA PRO A 169 4.75 1.61 -0.32
C PRO A 169 4.34 1.09 1.06
N THR A 170 4.32 1.96 2.04
CA THR A 170 3.60 1.67 3.27
C THR A 170 2.10 1.67 2.97
N VAL A 171 1.42 0.57 3.25
CA VAL A 171 -0.02 0.44 3.11
C VAL A 171 -0.65 0.42 4.50
N TRP A 172 -1.69 1.23 4.69
CA TRP A 172 -2.60 1.14 5.83
C TRP A 172 -3.93 0.57 5.36
N PHE A 173 -4.54 -0.22 6.20
CA PHE A 173 -5.79 -0.91 5.88
C PHE A 173 -6.59 -1.23 7.13
N SER A 174 -7.87 -1.47 6.99
CA SER A 174 -8.75 -2.09 7.98
C SER A 174 -9.22 -3.46 7.49
N THR A 175 -9.86 -4.22 8.35
CA THR A 175 -10.38 -5.55 8.04
C THR A 175 -11.85 -5.65 8.45
N GLU A 176 -12.69 -6.31 7.68
CA GLU A 176 -14.10 -6.57 8.02
C GLU A 176 -14.24 -7.44 9.29
N VAL A 177 -13.24 -8.25 9.60
CA VAL A 177 -13.30 -9.19 10.73
C VAL A 177 -12.19 -8.93 11.72
N SER A 178 -12.57 -8.67 12.96
CA SER A 178 -11.62 -8.58 14.08
C SER A 178 -10.86 -9.89 14.29
N PHE A 179 -9.57 -9.81 14.63
CA PHE A 179 -8.72 -10.98 14.84
C PHE A 179 -7.80 -10.84 16.06
N THR A 180 -7.17 -11.95 16.45
CA THR A 180 -6.20 -12.00 17.55
C THR A 180 -4.81 -12.32 16.99
N PRO A 181 -3.82 -11.42 17.12
CA PRO A 181 -2.44 -11.71 16.73
C PRO A 181 -1.85 -12.85 17.55
N SER A 182 -0.99 -13.66 16.92
CA SER A 182 -0.32 -14.81 17.58
C SER A 182 0.75 -14.41 18.60
N ALA A 183 1.16 -13.16 18.64
CA ALA A 183 2.18 -12.69 19.58
C ALA A 183 1.70 -12.85 21.04
N PRO A 184 2.52 -13.40 21.96
CA PRO A 184 2.13 -13.59 23.35
C PRO A 184 1.71 -12.30 24.03
N GLY A 185 0.48 -12.27 24.56
CA GLY A 185 -0.09 -11.10 25.24
C GLY A 185 -0.59 -10.00 24.31
N ALA A 186 -0.69 -10.26 23.02
CA ALA A 186 -1.31 -9.33 22.08
C ALA A 186 -2.79 -9.11 22.41
N THR A 187 -3.25 -7.89 22.26
CA THR A 187 -4.66 -7.54 22.33
C THR A 187 -5.36 -7.90 21.03
N LYS A 188 -6.64 -8.21 21.10
CA LYS A 188 -7.49 -8.40 19.91
C LYS A 188 -7.43 -7.12 19.06
N VAL A 189 -7.21 -7.27 17.78
CA VAL A 189 -7.34 -6.23 16.76
C VAL A 189 -8.80 -6.19 16.35
N SER A 190 -9.34 -5.00 16.32
CA SER A 190 -10.74 -4.73 16.00
C SER A 190 -10.87 -4.40 14.51
N ASP A 191 -12.02 -4.66 13.91
CA ASP A 191 -12.39 -4.28 12.55
C ASP A 191 -12.29 -2.77 12.29
N GLY A 192 -12.59 -1.94 13.28
CA GLY A 192 -12.40 -0.50 13.19
C GLY A 192 -10.97 0.01 13.46
N ASP A 193 -9.98 -0.87 13.65
CA ASP A 193 -8.60 -0.46 13.86
C ASP A 193 -7.87 -0.27 12.52
N LEU A 194 -7.13 0.81 12.38
CA LEU A 194 -6.28 1.06 11.22
C LEU A 194 -4.93 0.37 11.40
N LEU A 195 -4.57 -0.48 10.46
CA LEU A 195 -3.42 -1.37 10.49
C LEU A 195 -2.36 -0.97 9.47
N SER A 196 -1.13 -1.38 9.69
CA SER A 196 -0.04 -1.25 8.72
C SER A 196 0.44 -2.63 8.26
N VAL A 197 0.81 -2.76 7.00
CA VAL A 197 1.47 -3.96 6.46
C VAL A 197 2.78 -4.33 7.16
N THR A 198 3.26 -3.50 8.07
CA THR A 198 4.42 -3.78 8.93
C THR A 198 4.06 -4.55 10.21
N GLY A 199 2.77 -4.86 10.43
CA GLY A 199 2.30 -5.56 11.63
C GLY A 199 2.02 -4.66 12.83
N GLN A 200 1.73 -3.39 12.58
CA GLN A 200 1.43 -2.41 13.63
C GLN A 200 -0.01 -1.93 13.54
N VAL A 201 -0.66 -1.74 14.68
CA VAL A 201 -1.89 -0.95 14.79
C VAL A 201 -1.47 0.53 14.74
N VAL A 202 -1.83 1.19 13.65
CA VAL A 202 -1.51 2.60 13.41
C VAL A 202 -2.36 3.50 14.30
N CYS A 203 -3.66 3.21 14.34
CA CYS A 203 -4.63 3.95 15.12
C CYS A 203 -5.78 3.01 15.50
N THR A 204 -6.12 2.96 16.79
CA THR A 204 -7.28 2.18 17.19
C THR A 204 -8.58 2.93 16.88
N ASN A 205 -9.69 2.22 16.73
CA ASN A 205 -11.01 2.81 16.54
C ASN A 205 -11.30 3.91 17.57
N ASN A 206 -11.00 3.65 18.84
CA ASN A 206 -11.15 4.64 19.92
C ASN A 206 -10.28 5.90 19.74
N GLN A 207 -9.13 5.79 19.11
CA GLN A 207 -8.27 6.95 18.81
C GLN A 207 -8.80 7.76 17.64
N LEU A 208 -9.36 7.09 16.63
CA LEU A 208 -10.01 7.74 15.48
C LEU A 208 -11.25 8.52 15.93
N THR A 209 -12.09 7.88 16.73
CA THR A 209 -13.42 8.38 17.12
C THR A 209 -13.43 9.25 18.37
N GLY A 210 -12.36 9.25 19.15
CA GLY A 210 -12.31 9.82 20.49
C GLY A 210 -12.66 11.31 20.61
N ARG A 211 -12.60 12.08 19.53
CA ARG A 211 -13.00 13.49 19.49
C ARG A 211 -14.41 13.73 18.93
N LEU A 212 -15.08 12.70 18.44
CA LEU A 212 -16.42 12.83 17.88
C LEU A 212 -17.51 12.96 18.95
N GLY A 213 -17.22 12.64 20.21
CA GLY A 213 -18.22 12.73 21.30
C GLY A 213 -19.34 11.70 21.19
N ILE A 214 -19.03 10.48 20.78
CA ILE A 214 -19.99 9.39 20.57
C ILE A 214 -20.61 8.95 21.90
N MET A 215 -21.95 8.87 21.93
CA MET A 215 -22.73 8.43 23.08
C MET A 215 -23.95 7.60 22.64
N PRO A 216 -24.23 6.43 23.27
CA PRO A 216 -23.39 5.80 24.30
C PRO A 216 -22.03 5.42 23.75
N ILE A 217 -21.02 5.27 24.62
CA ILE A 217 -19.70 4.83 24.21
C ILE A 217 -19.83 3.46 23.54
N VAL A 218 -19.50 3.41 22.28
CA VAL A 218 -19.45 2.18 21.47
C VAL A 218 -17.98 1.77 21.38
N PRO A 219 -17.62 0.53 21.75
CA PRO A 219 -16.22 0.09 21.74
C PRO A 219 -15.59 0.13 20.35
N ASP A 220 -16.40 -0.12 19.34
CA ASP A 220 -16.04 -0.15 17.94
C ASP A 220 -17.21 0.26 17.05
N ILE A 221 -16.96 1.03 16.02
CA ILE A 221 -17.97 1.46 15.05
C ILE A 221 -17.69 0.95 13.64
N GLY A 222 -16.64 0.14 13.50
CA GLY A 222 -16.10 -0.27 12.20
C GLY A 222 -15.32 0.84 11.50
N LEU A 223 -14.72 0.53 10.38
CA LEU A 223 -13.96 1.47 9.56
C LEU A 223 -14.04 1.04 8.09
N ASP A 224 -15.00 1.61 7.32
CA ASP A 224 -15.19 1.25 5.91
C ASP A 224 -14.23 1.96 4.97
N ALA A 225 -14.09 3.27 5.10
CA ALA A 225 -13.20 4.04 4.25
C ALA A 225 -12.16 4.77 5.07
N VAL A 226 -10.96 4.92 4.53
CA VAL A 226 -9.90 5.70 5.19
C VAL A 226 -9.10 6.50 4.16
N MET A 227 -8.76 7.71 4.54
CA MET A 227 -7.85 8.56 3.78
C MET A 227 -7.01 9.42 4.72
N TRP A 228 -5.72 9.49 4.44
CA TRP A 228 -4.81 10.39 5.12
C TRP A 228 -4.71 11.72 4.38
N LEU A 229 -4.79 12.82 5.13
CA LEU A 229 -4.60 14.16 4.57
C LEU A 229 -3.54 14.94 5.31
N ILE A 230 -2.65 15.53 4.54
CA ILE A 230 -1.84 16.64 5.00
C ILE A 230 -2.58 17.91 4.56
N PRO A 231 -3.19 18.69 5.50
CA PRO A 231 -3.92 19.88 5.13
C PRO A 231 -3.01 20.84 4.37
N SER A 232 -3.41 21.24 3.18
CA SER A 232 -2.67 22.21 2.39
C SER A 232 -2.51 23.52 3.17
N LEU A 233 -1.33 24.12 3.13
CA LEU A 233 -0.94 25.36 3.82
C LEU A 233 -1.84 26.58 3.54
N HIS A 234 -2.78 26.46 2.59
CA HIS A 234 -3.61 27.57 2.14
C HIS A 234 -4.90 27.81 2.94
N GLN A 235 -5.26 26.95 3.88
CA GLN A 235 -6.55 27.04 4.57
C GLN A 235 -6.52 27.33 6.07
N GLN A 236 -5.37 27.29 6.77
CA GLN A 236 -5.36 27.51 8.21
C GLN A 236 -4.23 28.45 8.69
N LYS A 237 -4.59 29.37 9.58
CA LYS A 237 -3.64 30.09 10.44
C LYS A 237 -3.16 29.15 11.57
N GLY A 238 -2.19 28.29 11.29
CA GLY A 238 -1.60 27.36 12.26
C GLY A 238 -0.74 26.33 11.55
N THR A 239 0.08 25.56 12.30
CA THR A 239 0.75 24.38 11.78
C THR A 239 -0.30 23.35 11.38
N PRO A 240 -0.34 22.87 10.12
CA PRO A 240 -1.27 21.84 9.72
C PRO A 240 -0.96 20.56 10.52
N THR A 241 -1.94 20.07 11.26
CA THR A 241 -1.88 18.73 11.86
C THR A 241 -2.45 17.74 10.86
N PRO A 242 -1.74 16.64 10.57
CA PRO A 242 -2.27 15.59 9.72
C PRO A 242 -3.62 15.10 10.23
N GLU A 243 -4.57 14.90 9.33
CA GLU A 243 -5.90 14.39 9.64
C GLU A 243 -6.11 13.03 8.96
N ILE A 244 -6.81 12.14 9.65
CA ILE A 244 -7.37 10.92 9.06
C ILE A 244 -8.86 11.18 8.82
N TRP A 245 -9.30 11.06 7.58
CA TRP A 245 -10.70 11.05 7.20
C TRP A 245 -11.15 9.61 7.05
N PHE A 246 -12.36 9.31 7.49
CA PHE A 246 -12.88 7.95 7.53
C PHE A 246 -14.41 7.93 7.55
N SER A 247 -15.00 6.80 7.19
CA SER A 247 -16.41 6.45 7.43
C SER A 247 -16.52 5.33 8.47
N ALA A 248 -17.70 5.06 8.90
CA ALA A 248 -18.01 4.05 9.90
C ALA A 248 -19.07 3.10 9.36
N GLU A 249 -19.00 1.82 9.68
CA GLU A 249 -19.95 0.77 9.25
C GLU A 249 -21.39 0.95 9.76
N ARG A 250 -21.67 1.94 10.59
CA ARG A 250 -22.99 2.10 11.19
C ARG A 250 -23.31 3.51 11.62
N ASP A 251 -24.60 3.79 11.64
CA ASP A 251 -25.17 4.99 12.24
C ASP A 251 -24.82 5.10 13.73
N ILE A 252 -24.35 6.26 14.16
CA ILE A 252 -24.00 6.57 15.54
C ILE A 252 -24.53 7.94 15.95
N PHE A 253 -24.55 8.21 17.24
CA PHE A 253 -24.96 9.51 17.77
C PHE A 253 -23.79 10.19 18.49
N SER A 254 -23.54 11.44 18.16
CA SER A 254 -22.57 12.31 18.82
C SER A 254 -23.30 13.36 19.66
N GLU A 255 -22.87 13.55 20.90
CA GLU A 255 -23.39 14.65 21.74
C GLU A 255 -23.05 16.04 21.20
N THR A 256 -21.98 16.14 20.43
CA THR A 256 -21.48 17.41 19.90
C THR A 256 -21.93 17.70 18.48
N LEU A 257 -22.07 16.65 17.64
CA LEU A 257 -22.33 16.74 16.20
C LEU A 257 -23.76 16.33 15.82
N GLY A 258 -24.48 15.60 16.71
CA GLY A 258 -25.78 15.03 16.42
C GLY A 258 -25.69 13.63 15.80
N PRO A 259 -26.70 13.20 15.01
CA PRO A 259 -26.65 11.95 14.28
C PRO A 259 -25.48 11.97 13.29
N LEU A 260 -24.73 10.90 13.24
CA LEU A 260 -23.69 10.62 12.26
C LEU A 260 -24.10 9.36 11.52
N HIS A 261 -24.11 9.44 10.21
CA HIS A 261 -24.52 8.35 9.33
C HIS A 261 -23.31 7.58 8.81
N ASP A 262 -23.48 6.32 8.44
CA ASP A 262 -22.45 5.47 7.87
C ASP A 262 -21.85 6.05 6.58
N GLY A 263 -22.65 6.71 5.75
CA GLY A 263 -22.17 7.44 4.57
C GLY A 263 -21.52 8.81 4.85
N ASP A 264 -21.44 9.25 6.11
CA ASP A 264 -20.79 10.54 6.43
C ASP A 264 -19.26 10.39 6.48
N LEU A 265 -18.55 11.29 5.79
CA LEU A 265 -17.12 11.40 5.88
C LEU A 265 -16.71 12.18 7.13
N LEU A 266 -16.08 11.50 8.06
CA LEU A 266 -15.68 11.98 9.38
C LEU A 266 -14.18 12.29 9.43
N SER A 267 -13.75 13.00 10.47
CA SER A 267 -12.34 13.28 10.74
C SER A 267 -11.99 12.94 12.20
N ASN A 268 -10.80 12.37 12.41
CA ASN A 268 -10.23 12.18 13.74
C ASN A 268 -9.99 13.50 14.51
N ALA A 269 -10.13 14.66 13.84
CA ALA A 269 -10.15 15.97 14.47
C ALA A 269 -11.49 16.27 15.20
N GLY A 270 -12.51 15.40 15.08
CA GLY A 270 -13.81 15.54 15.74
C GLY A 270 -14.81 16.40 14.97
N ARG A 271 -14.89 16.24 13.66
CA ARG A 271 -15.81 16.97 12.77
C ARG A 271 -16.33 16.11 11.63
N ILE A 272 -17.47 16.49 11.08
CA ILE A 272 -17.95 15.99 9.80
C ILE A 272 -17.21 16.77 8.69
N VAL A 273 -16.57 16.06 7.78
CA VAL A 273 -15.88 16.61 6.62
C VAL A 273 -16.86 16.89 5.49
N ARG A 274 -17.66 15.88 5.17
CA ARG A 274 -18.79 15.92 4.22
C ARG A 274 -19.90 15.05 4.77
N THR A 275 -21.13 15.51 4.63
CA THR A 275 -22.26 14.63 4.82
C THR A 275 -22.44 13.75 3.59
N TYR A 276 -23.01 12.58 3.78
CA TYR A 276 -23.45 11.73 2.70
C TYR A 276 -24.24 12.52 1.63
N ALA A 277 -25.21 13.32 2.05
CA ALA A 277 -26.04 14.11 1.16
C ALA A 277 -25.20 15.07 0.28
N ASP A 278 -24.12 15.65 0.83
CA ASP A 278 -23.21 16.52 0.06
C ASP A 278 -22.41 15.74 -1.00
N LEU A 279 -21.99 14.49 -0.68
CA LEU A 279 -21.22 13.64 -1.58
C LEU A 279 -22.05 13.27 -2.83
N VAL A 280 -23.28 12.80 -2.63
CA VAL A 280 -24.13 12.33 -3.74
C VAL A 280 -24.98 13.41 -4.39
N ALA A 281 -25.02 14.63 -3.83
CA ALA A 281 -25.90 15.71 -4.32
C ALA A 281 -25.81 15.98 -5.81
N LYS A 282 -24.61 15.88 -6.38
CA LYS A 282 -24.37 16.14 -7.81
C LYS A 282 -24.83 15.02 -8.74
N PHE A 283 -25.20 13.88 -8.21
CA PHE A 283 -25.75 12.76 -8.96
C PHE A 283 -27.29 12.81 -9.03
N SER A 284 -27.95 13.56 -8.13
CA SER A 284 -29.41 13.59 -7.99
C SER A 284 -29.98 12.17 -7.87
N PRO A 285 -29.68 11.46 -6.77
CA PRO A 285 -30.09 10.06 -6.60
C PRO A 285 -31.62 9.90 -6.53
N MET A 286 -32.12 8.82 -7.11
CA MET A 286 -33.54 8.47 -7.12
C MET A 286 -33.73 6.99 -6.79
N PRO A 287 -34.62 6.62 -5.86
CA PRO A 287 -35.37 7.57 -4.98
C PRO A 287 -34.40 8.31 -4.06
N PRO A 288 -34.78 9.49 -3.56
CA PRO A 288 -33.97 10.17 -2.56
C PRO A 288 -33.91 9.31 -1.29
N VAL A 289 -32.77 8.77 -0.98
CA VAL A 289 -32.54 7.94 0.23
C VAL A 289 -31.71 8.74 1.21
N PRO A 290 -31.92 8.59 2.51
CA PRO A 290 -31.15 9.34 3.52
C PRO A 290 -29.67 9.01 3.48
N ASP A 291 -29.30 7.74 3.24
CA ASP A 291 -27.94 7.24 3.16
C ASP A 291 -27.81 6.06 2.21
N PHE A 292 -26.65 5.87 1.61
CA PHE A 292 -26.26 4.70 0.80
C PHE A 292 -24.95 4.08 1.30
N GLY A 293 -24.46 4.50 2.48
CA GLY A 293 -23.15 4.12 2.99
C GLY A 293 -21.97 4.73 2.21
N LEU A 294 -20.77 4.53 2.69
CA LEU A 294 -19.52 5.02 2.09
C LEU A 294 -18.41 3.97 2.26
N ASP A 295 -18.14 3.15 1.23
CA ASP A 295 -17.16 2.05 1.27
C ASP A 295 -15.72 2.48 1.00
N ALA A 296 -15.52 3.32 0.01
CA ALA A 296 -14.16 3.74 -0.36
C ALA A 296 -14.06 5.24 -0.50
N ILE A 297 -12.88 5.76 -0.15
CA ILE A 297 -12.54 7.18 -0.35
C ILE A 297 -11.07 7.32 -0.75
N THR A 298 -10.80 8.18 -1.72
CA THR A 298 -9.45 8.48 -2.19
C THR A 298 -9.41 9.82 -2.92
N LEU A 299 -8.22 10.29 -3.31
CA LEU A 299 -8.09 11.42 -4.23
C LEU A 299 -7.81 10.93 -5.66
N GLY A 300 -8.46 11.57 -6.62
CA GLY A 300 -8.14 11.37 -8.03
C GLY A 300 -6.87 12.13 -8.45
N PRO A 301 -6.31 11.82 -9.62
CA PRO A 301 -5.14 12.51 -10.15
C PRO A 301 -5.32 14.02 -10.33
N ASP A 302 -6.57 14.49 -10.40
CA ASP A 302 -6.96 15.90 -10.46
C ASP A 302 -7.20 16.52 -9.07
N GLY A 303 -6.86 15.82 -7.99
CA GLY A 303 -7.00 16.25 -6.60
C GLY A 303 -8.45 16.32 -6.11
N LYS A 304 -9.41 15.78 -6.86
CA LYS A 304 -10.81 15.69 -6.44
C LYS A 304 -11.07 14.43 -5.64
N LEU A 305 -12.01 14.55 -4.71
CA LEU A 305 -12.47 13.42 -3.93
C LEU A 305 -13.16 12.40 -4.82
N LEU A 306 -12.75 11.16 -4.69
CA LEU A 306 -13.38 9.98 -5.28
C LEU A 306 -13.92 9.11 -4.14
N PHE A 307 -15.06 8.44 -4.38
CA PHE A 307 -15.73 7.62 -3.38
C PHE A 307 -16.60 6.53 -4.03
N SER A 308 -16.92 5.47 -3.30
CA SER A 308 -17.96 4.49 -3.62
C SER A 308 -19.05 4.51 -2.56
N THR A 309 -20.14 3.83 -2.83
CA THR A 309 -21.29 3.70 -1.92
C THR A 309 -21.66 2.23 -1.75
N GLU A 310 -22.04 1.81 -0.54
CA GLU A 310 -22.46 0.42 -0.23
C GLU A 310 -23.69 -0.01 -1.04
N GLU A 311 -24.57 0.92 -1.36
CA GLU A 311 -25.75 0.64 -2.15
C GLU A 311 -25.74 1.39 -3.48
N GLY A 312 -26.12 0.67 -4.55
CA GLY A 312 -26.30 1.28 -5.87
C GLY A 312 -27.56 2.14 -5.93
N PHE A 313 -27.55 3.18 -6.76
CA PHE A 313 -28.70 4.09 -6.95
C PHE A 313 -28.86 4.53 -8.41
N PHE A 314 -30.04 5.05 -8.76
CA PHE A 314 -30.23 5.67 -10.06
C PHE A 314 -29.87 7.16 -10.01
N SER A 315 -28.96 7.59 -10.86
CA SER A 315 -28.65 9.01 -11.03
C SER A 315 -29.57 9.65 -12.05
N GLU A 316 -30.49 10.51 -11.60
CA GLU A 316 -31.37 11.27 -12.51
C GLU A 316 -30.55 12.20 -13.43
N LYS A 317 -29.51 12.81 -12.89
CA LYS A 317 -28.63 13.72 -13.64
C LYS A 317 -27.90 13.04 -14.78
N LEU A 318 -27.36 11.83 -14.55
CA LEU A 318 -26.62 11.07 -15.54
C LEU A 318 -27.54 10.19 -16.41
N GLY A 319 -28.75 9.89 -15.93
CA GLY A 319 -29.71 9.00 -16.58
C GLY A 319 -29.28 7.54 -16.57
N VAL A 320 -28.45 7.11 -15.60
CA VAL A 320 -27.92 5.75 -15.49
C VAL A 320 -28.05 5.25 -14.04
N SER A 321 -28.07 3.91 -13.89
CA SER A 321 -27.87 3.27 -12.59
C SER A 321 -26.38 3.27 -12.27
N ILE A 322 -26.05 3.68 -11.07
CA ILE A 322 -24.74 3.60 -10.45
C ILE A 322 -24.74 2.34 -9.60
N SER A 323 -23.71 1.52 -9.75
CA SER A 323 -23.50 0.32 -8.94
C SER A 323 -22.72 0.65 -7.69
N ASP A 324 -22.87 -0.17 -6.65
CA ASP A 324 -22.07 -0.22 -5.43
C ASP A 324 -20.56 -0.33 -5.68
N GLY A 325 -20.15 -0.96 -6.78
CA GLY A 325 -18.76 -1.06 -7.19
C GLY A 325 -18.22 0.08 -8.06
N ASP A 326 -19.01 1.13 -8.30
CA ASP A 326 -18.57 2.25 -9.16
C ASP A 326 -17.83 3.31 -8.34
N LEU A 327 -16.63 3.67 -8.77
CA LEU A 327 -15.85 4.76 -8.19
C LEU A 327 -16.34 6.10 -8.75
N LEU A 328 -16.90 6.93 -7.89
CA LEU A 328 -17.57 8.19 -8.20
C LEU A 328 -16.65 9.38 -7.88
N CYS A 329 -16.90 10.52 -8.54
CA CYS A 329 -16.19 11.76 -8.26
C CYS A 329 -17.14 12.81 -7.66
N GLU A 330 -16.68 13.56 -6.66
CA GLU A 330 -17.44 14.63 -6.01
C GLU A 330 -17.99 15.71 -6.99
N ASP A 331 -17.50 15.75 -8.23
CA ASP A 331 -18.01 16.65 -9.27
C ASP A 331 -19.24 16.13 -10.02
N GLY A 332 -19.68 14.88 -9.71
CA GLY A 332 -20.89 14.25 -10.27
C GLY A 332 -20.64 13.50 -11.57
N ARG A 333 -19.46 12.94 -11.75
CA ARG A 333 -19.10 11.99 -12.82
C ARG A 333 -18.74 10.63 -12.21
N ILE A 334 -18.89 9.56 -12.98
CA ILE A 334 -18.32 8.27 -12.67
C ILE A 334 -16.84 8.32 -13.10
N PHE A 335 -15.92 8.05 -12.18
CA PHE A 335 -14.49 8.00 -12.48
C PHE A 335 -14.14 6.69 -13.18
N LYS A 336 -14.47 5.54 -12.55
CA LYS A 336 -14.41 4.21 -13.17
C LYS A 336 -15.56 3.35 -12.67
N THR A 337 -16.16 2.58 -13.58
CA THR A 337 -17.14 1.55 -13.18
C THR A 337 -16.43 0.29 -12.69
N ILE A 338 -17.11 -0.51 -11.87
CA ILE A 338 -16.58 -1.83 -11.45
C ILE A 338 -16.23 -2.70 -12.66
N GLY A 339 -16.99 -2.61 -13.75
CA GLY A 339 -16.69 -3.31 -15.00
C GLY A 339 -15.38 -2.83 -15.65
N GLN A 340 -14.99 -1.57 -15.48
CA GLN A 340 -13.70 -1.05 -15.96
C GLN A 340 -12.56 -1.48 -15.02
N LEU A 341 -12.77 -1.48 -13.72
CA LEU A 341 -11.79 -1.96 -12.74
C LEU A 341 -11.44 -3.44 -12.98
N LEU A 342 -12.44 -4.26 -13.22
CA LEU A 342 -12.28 -5.71 -13.45
C LEU A 342 -12.04 -6.09 -14.93
N ALA A 343 -11.93 -5.14 -15.84
CA ALA A 343 -11.86 -5.42 -17.28
C ALA A 343 -10.71 -6.33 -17.72
N LYS A 344 -9.63 -6.38 -16.95
CA LYS A 344 -8.44 -7.22 -17.21
C LYS A 344 -8.49 -8.58 -16.50
N PHE A 345 -9.42 -8.77 -15.58
CA PHE A 345 -9.69 -10.04 -14.93
C PHE A 345 -10.62 -10.90 -15.77
N GLN A 346 -10.60 -12.22 -15.53
CA GLN A 346 -11.40 -13.19 -16.26
C GLN A 346 -12.19 -14.08 -15.31
N PRO A 347 -13.23 -13.52 -14.64
CA PRO A 347 -14.05 -14.27 -13.70
C PRO A 347 -14.69 -15.50 -14.35
N ILE A 348 -14.59 -16.64 -13.68
CA ILE A 348 -15.23 -17.90 -14.05
C ILE A 348 -16.58 -17.97 -13.33
N GLU A 349 -17.57 -18.63 -13.94
CA GLU A 349 -18.87 -18.87 -13.33
C GLU A 349 -18.78 -19.70 -12.01
N PRO A 350 -19.66 -19.45 -11.01
CA PRO A 350 -20.74 -18.46 -11.10
C PRO A 350 -20.21 -17.04 -10.90
N ARG A 351 -20.61 -16.13 -11.80
CA ARG A 351 -20.26 -14.71 -11.66
C ARG A 351 -21.17 -14.09 -10.62
N PRO A 352 -20.65 -13.41 -9.58
CA PRO A 352 -21.47 -12.52 -8.77
C PRO A 352 -22.14 -11.50 -9.69
N ILE A 353 -23.39 -11.16 -9.41
CA ILE A 353 -24.15 -10.16 -10.19
C ILE A 353 -23.56 -8.78 -9.90
N GLN A 354 -23.05 -8.59 -8.70
CA GLN A 354 -22.42 -7.38 -8.19
C GLN A 354 -21.16 -7.79 -7.42
N PHE A 355 -20.08 -7.03 -7.57
CA PHE A 355 -18.84 -7.29 -6.88
C PHE A 355 -18.63 -6.33 -5.71
N GLY A 356 -19.35 -5.18 -5.68
CA GLY A 356 -19.10 -4.11 -4.73
C GLY A 356 -17.65 -3.58 -4.80
N LEU A 357 -17.36 -2.52 -4.10
CA LEU A 357 -16.03 -1.93 -3.99
C LEU A 357 -15.77 -1.53 -2.55
N ASP A 358 -15.07 -2.35 -1.76
CA ASP A 358 -14.81 -2.09 -0.35
C ASP A 358 -13.76 -1.00 -0.12
N ALA A 359 -12.68 -1.01 -0.91
CA ALA A 359 -11.62 -0.04 -0.75
C ALA A 359 -11.01 0.36 -2.08
N ALA A 360 -10.51 1.59 -2.17
CA ALA A 360 -9.81 2.07 -3.35
C ALA A 360 -8.72 3.08 -3.03
N TYR A 361 -7.61 2.98 -3.75
CA TYR A 361 -6.56 3.98 -3.81
C TYR A 361 -6.23 4.28 -5.26
N VAL A 362 -6.17 5.55 -5.64
CA VAL A 362 -5.87 5.97 -7.02
C VAL A 362 -4.49 6.61 -7.07
N TRP A 363 -3.62 6.01 -7.86
CA TRP A 363 -2.29 6.54 -8.11
C TRP A 363 -2.33 7.80 -9.00
N PRO A 364 -1.33 8.68 -8.94
CA PRO A 364 -1.23 9.83 -9.84
C PRO A 364 -1.26 9.44 -11.32
N SER A 365 -0.78 8.24 -11.67
CA SER A 365 -0.88 7.64 -13.02
C SER A 365 -2.31 7.34 -13.48
N GLY A 366 -3.28 7.35 -12.56
CA GLY A 366 -4.65 6.92 -12.79
C GLY A 366 -4.87 5.41 -12.66
N GLU A 367 -3.85 4.64 -12.27
CA GLU A 367 -4.02 3.25 -11.84
C GLU A 367 -4.82 3.21 -10.54
N VAL A 368 -5.71 2.21 -10.41
CA VAL A 368 -6.51 2.02 -9.19
C VAL A 368 -6.12 0.71 -8.54
N TRP A 369 -5.74 0.79 -7.27
CA TRP A 369 -5.68 -0.36 -6.37
C TRP A 369 -6.98 -0.44 -5.60
N PHE A 370 -7.57 -1.63 -5.48
CA PHE A 370 -8.90 -1.79 -4.91
C PHE A 370 -9.13 -3.19 -4.33
N SER A 371 -10.08 -3.32 -3.43
CA SER A 371 -10.71 -4.56 -2.97
C SER A 371 -12.17 -4.61 -3.40
N ILE A 372 -12.81 -5.74 -3.20
CA ILE A 372 -14.20 -5.99 -3.61
C ILE A 372 -14.92 -6.80 -2.54
N GLU A 373 -16.22 -6.58 -2.36
CA GLU A 373 -17.04 -7.26 -1.36
C GLU A 373 -17.23 -8.77 -1.60
N ALA A 374 -17.03 -9.26 -2.79
CA ALA A 374 -17.39 -10.63 -3.14
C ALA A 374 -16.24 -11.43 -3.76
N ASP A 375 -15.93 -12.58 -3.17
CA ASP A 375 -14.98 -13.54 -3.73
C ASP A 375 -15.37 -13.97 -5.14
N PHE A 376 -14.37 -14.19 -5.99
CA PHE A 376 -14.57 -14.86 -7.28
C PHE A 376 -13.39 -15.75 -7.66
N VAL A 377 -13.58 -16.57 -8.68
CA VAL A 377 -12.51 -17.37 -9.27
C VAL A 377 -12.12 -16.78 -10.61
N ASP A 378 -10.89 -16.36 -10.74
CA ASP A 378 -10.30 -15.87 -11.98
C ASP A 378 -9.59 -17.01 -12.72
N SER A 379 -9.67 -17.02 -14.07
CA SER A 379 -9.06 -18.08 -14.87
C SER A 379 -7.53 -18.10 -14.81
N LYS A 380 -6.89 -16.95 -14.54
CA LYS A 380 -5.45 -16.78 -14.45
C LYS A 380 -4.96 -16.85 -13.00
N TRP A 381 -5.68 -16.22 -12.08
CA TRP A 381 -5.24 -15.98 -10.72
C TRP A 381 -5.83 -16.96 -9.69
N GLY A 382 -6.79 -17.82 -10.12
CA GLY A 382 -7.51 -18.70 -9.21
C GLY A 382 -8.49 -17.94 -8.33
N ARG A 383 -8.67 -18.34 -7.07
CA ARG A 383 -9.54 -17.62 -6.12
C ARG A 383 -8.97 -16.23 -5.83
N ILE A 384 -9.80 -15.23 -5.96
CA ILE A 384 -9.59 -13.86 -5.50
C ILE A 384 -10.57 -13.65 -4.35
N GLY A 385 -10.03 -13.26 -3.20
CA GLY A 385 -10.79 -13.00 -1.98
C GLY A 385 -11.17 -11.52 -1.86
N HIS A 386 -12.15 -11.24 -1.03
CA HIS A 386 -12.65 -9.89 -0.77
C HIS A 386 -11.62 -9.01 -0.02
N GLY A 387 -10.67 -9.59 0.69
CA GLY A 387 -9.56 -8.85 1.31
C GLY A 387 -8.30 -8.72 0.46
N ASP A 388 -8.31 -9.18 -0.81
CA ASP A 388 -7.15 -9.07 -1.69
C ASP A 388 -7.06 -7.66 -2.30
N ILE A 389 -5.86 -7.08 -2.37
CA ILE A 389 -5.64 -5.85 -3.13
C ILE A 389 -5.41 -6.18 -4.59
N LEU A 390 -6.26 -5.66 -5.45
CA LEU A 390 -6.22 -5.80 -6.90
C LEU A 390 -5.76 -4.49 -7.56
N SER A 391 -5.25 -4.59 -8.79
CA SER A 391 -4.99 -3.43 -9.65
C SER A 391 -5.83 -3.53 -10.92
N ASP A 392 -6.39 -2.43 -11.38
CA ASP A 392 -7.13 -2.36 -12.65
C ASP A 392 -6.25 -2.63 -13.89
N THR A 393 -4.94 -2.77 -13.68
CA THR A 393 -4.03 -3.32 -14.70
C THR A 393 -4.15 -4.84 -14.86
N GLY A 394 -5.00 -5.52 -14.03
CA GLY A 394 -5.27 -6.96 -14.08
C GLY A 394 -4.26 -7.79 -13.28
N ARG A 395 -3.80 -7.28 -12.17
CA ARG A 395 -2.82 -7.92 -11.28
C ARG A 395 -3.37 -8.04 -9.86
N VAL A 396 -2.98 -9.08 -9.15
CA VAL A 396 -3.14 -9.22 -7.71
C VAL A 396 -1.91 -8.60 -7.05
N VAL A 397 -2.10 -7.46 -6.40
CA VAL A 397 -1.03 -6.69 -5.76
C VAL A 397 -0.60 -7.34 -4.46
N ALA A 398 -1.57 -7.71 -3.63
CA ALA A 398 -1.34 -8.45 -2.39
C ALA A 398 -2.55 -9.32 -2.05
N ARG A 399 -2.29 -10.49 -1.49
CA ARG A 399 -3.34 -11.32 -0.89
C ARG A 399 -3.62 -10.86 0.54
N ASN A 400 -4.86 -10.99 1.01
CA ASN A 400 -5.22 -10.69 2.40
C ASN A 400 -4.30 -11.41 3.40
N SER A 401 -4.02 -12.67 3.17
CA SER A 401 -3.07 -13.45 3.99
C SER A 401 -1.65 -12.87 4.03
N GLU A 402 -1.23 -12.16 3.00
CA GLU A 402 0.07 -11.50 2.96
C GLU A 402 0.08 -10.18 3.72
N LEU A 403 -1.04 -9.43 3.71
CA LEU A 403 -1.22 -8.21 4.50
C LEU A 403 -1.21 -8.53 5.99
N LEU A 404 -1.84 -9.63 6.38
CA LEU A 404 -1.97 -10.06 7.76
C LEU A 404 -0.82 -10.93 8.27
N ALA A 405 0.08 -11.39 7.40
CA ALA A 405 1.21 -12.24 7.79
C ALA A 405 2.05 -11.67 8.96
N PRO A 406 2.34 -10.36 9.05
CA PRO A 406 3.08 -9.80 10.18
C PRO A 406 2.34 -9.85 11.52
N PHE A 407 1.02 -9.92 11.51
CA PHE A 407 0.19 -10.08 12.71
C PHE A 407 0.05 -11.55 13.11
N GLY A 408 -0.02 -12.45 12.12
CA GLY A 408 -0.23 -13.87 12.31
C GLY A 408 -1.54 -14.17 13.06
N PRO A 409 -2.72 -13.89 12.50
CA PRO A 409 -4.01 -14.19 13.13
C PRO A 409 -4.09 -15.64 13.58
N ILE A 410 -4.69 -15.88 14.76
CA ILE A 410 -4.91 -17.25 15.26
C ILE A 410 -6.23 -17.86 14.79
N GLU A 411 -7.13 -17.03 14.26
CA GLU A 411 -8.38 -17.46 13.65
C GLU A 411 -8.08 -18.17 12.31
N ASP A 412 -8.71 -19.33 12.10
CA ASP A 412 -8.58 -20.12 10.86
C ASP A 412 -9.59 -19.61 9.81
N LEU A 413 -9.38 -18.41 9.31
CA LEU A 413 -10.17 -17.82 8.24
C LEU A 413 -9.34 -17.74 6.96
N ALA A 414 -9.99 -17.99 5.83
CA ALA A 414 -9.34 -17.91 4.52
C ALA A 414 -9.13 -16.46 4.07
N ASP A 415 -9.92 -15.53 4.59
CA ASP A 415 -9.92 -14.10 4.33
C ASP A 415 -10.52 -13.35 5.51
N PHE A 416 -10.07 -12.13 5.76
CA PHE A 416 -10.56 -11.26 6.85
C PHE A 416 -11.23 -10.00 6.31
N GLY A 417 -11.37 -9.89 4.99
CA GLY A 417 -11.85 -8.70 4.31
C GLY A 417 -10.84 -7.55 4.30
N LEU A 418 -11.19 -6.51 3.59
CA LEU A 418 -10.41 -5.27 3.56
C LEU A 418 -11.35 -4.09 3.25
N ASP A 419 -11.70 -3.30 4.28
CA ASP A 419 -12.63 -2.17 4.17
C ASP A 419 -11.93 -0.85 3.84
N GLY A 420 -10.86 -0.53 4.51
CA GLY A 420 -10.12 0.72 4.29
C GLY A 420 -8.77 0.48 3.63
N LEU A 421 -8.38 1.34 2.70
CA LEU A 421 -7.08 1.28 2.02
C LEU A 421 -6.49 2.67 1.85
N GLU A 422 -5.33 2.88 2.46
CA GLU A 422 -4.51 4.07 2.24
C GLU A 422 -3.08 3.67 1.89
N VAL A 423 -2.50 4.33 0.91
CA VAL A 423 -1.17 3.99 0.40
C VAL A 423 -0.23 5.16 0.57
N PHE A 424 0.84 4.95 1.32
CA PHE A 424 1.90 5.95 1.53
C PHE A 424 3.15 5.59 0.76
N GLY A 425 3.62 6.50 0.04
CA GLY A 425 4.83 6.39 -0.73
C GLY A 425 4.52 6.56 -2.19
N SER A 426 4.67 7.77 -2.64
CA SER A 426 4.90 8.02 -4.04
C SER A 426 6.14 7.24 -4.46
N VAL A 427 6.18 6.87 -5.73
CA VAL A 427 7.42 6.50 -6.41
C VAL A 427 8.47 7.61 -6.20
N LEU A 428 8.00 8.82 -5.92
CA LEU A 428 8.77 9.98 -5.51
C LEU A 428 8.65 10.15 -3.99
N ARG A 429 9.65 9.70 -3.26
CA ARG A 429 9.71 9.74 -1.80
C ARG A 429 9.54 11.14 -1.19
N ALA A 430 9.64 12.17 -2.00
CA ALA A 430 9.58 13.58 -1.63
C ALA A 430 8.32 14.29 -2.11
N ASP A 431 7.41 13.61 -2.78
CA ASP A 431 6.08 14.09 -3.17
C ASP A 431 5.12 13.91 -1.98
N PHE A 432 5.03 14.94 -1.14
CA PHE A 432 4.26 14.87 0.10
C PHE A 432 2.78 15.21 -0.09
N ASP A 433 2.45 15.98 -1.12
CA ASP A 433 1.06 16.30 -1.44
C ASP A 433 0.46 15.33 -2.48
N GLN A 434 1.28 14.35 -2.92
CA GLN A 434 0.91 13.25 -3.81
C GLN A 434 0.31 13.72 -5.14
N ASP A 435 0.76 14.88 -5.63
CA ASP A 435 0.31 15.43 -6.90
C ASP A 435 1.09 14.89 -8.13
N GLY A 436 2.06 14.00 -7.88
CA GLY A 436 2.91 13.39 -8.89
C GLY A 436 4.17 14.17 -9.21
N ASN A 437 4.40 15.31 -8.56
CA ASN A 437 5.58 16.14 -8.76
C ASN A 437 6.30 16.35 -7.43
N VAL A 438 7.59 16.64 -7.46
CA VAL A 438 8.32 17.12 -6.28
C VAL A 438 8.66 18.57 -6.48
N ASP A 439 7.86 19.46 -5.89
CA ASP A 439 7.96 20.91 -6.13
C ASP A 439 7.96 21.75 -4.83
N PHE A 440 7.67 23.03 -4.96
CA PHE A 440 7.63 23.94 -3.81
C PHE A 440 6.53 23.64 -2.80
N ARG A 441 5.49 22.89 -3.15
CA ARG A 441 4.44 22.49 -2.21
C ARG A 441 4.98 21.44 -1.25
N ASP A 442 5.71 20.47 -1.79
CA ASP A 442 6.38 19.44 -0.98
C ASP A 442 7.48 20.04 -0.10
N TYR A 443 8.24 20.97 -0.66
CA TYR A 443 9.20 21.72 0.14
C TYR A 443 8.52 22.47 1.30
N ALA A 444 7.32 22.99 1.11
CA ALA A 444 6.58 23.63 2.19
C ALA A 444 6.22 22.66 3.31
N VAL A 445 5.88 21.40 2.99
CA VAL A 445 5.63 20.34 3.97
C VAL A 445 6.91 20.02 4.77
N LEU A 446 8.03 19.80 4.07
CA LEU A 446 9.33 19.62 4.72
C LEU A 446 9.71 20.79 5.63
N ALA A 447 9.52 22.00 5.14
CA ALA A 447 9.85 23.23 5.90
C ALA A 447 9.00 23.41 7.16
N THR A 448 7.71 22.99 7.14
CA THR A 448 6.85 23.04 8.33
C THR A 448 7.27 22.05 9.41
N SER A 449 7.85 20.95 9.00
CA SER A 449 8.35 19.88 9.89
C SER A 449 9.79 20.13 10.34
N TRP A 450 10.42 21.20 9.88
CA TRP A 450 11.83 21.50 10.15
C TRP A 450 12.15 21.59 11.64
N ARG A 451 13.13 20.80 12.09
CA ARG A 451 13.56 20.65 13.49
C ARG A 451 12.50 20.11 14.45
N LEU A 452 11.43 19.52 13.94
CA LEU A 452 10.53 18.77 14.80
C LEU A 452 11.20 17.46 15.17
N ASN A 453 11.09 17.09 16.45
CA ASN A 453 11.39 15.74 16.89
C ASN A 453 10.14 14.90 16.57
N CYS A 454 10.22 14.06 15.56
CA CYS A 454 9.08 13.28 15.12
C CYS A 454 8.65 12.25 16.14
N CYS A 455 7.36 12.17 16.39
CA CYS A 455 6.74 11.12 17.17
C CYS A 455 6.85 9.78 16.41
N THR A 456 6.74 8.68 17.14
CA THR A 456 6.86 7.29 16.65
C THR A 456 5.80 6.87 15.61
N THR A 457 4.91 7.76 15.20
CA THR A 457 3.74 7.47 14.33
C THR A 457 3.55 8.46 13.17
N CYS A 458 4.53 9.27 12.81
CA CYS A 458 4.37 10.22 11.72
C CYS A 458 5.09 9.72 10.46
N PRO A 459 4.42 9.62 9.30
CA PRO A 459 5.09 9.82 8.03
C PRO A 459 5.49 11.28 7.97
N ALA A 460 6.59 11.62 8.60
CA ALA A 460 7.18 12.94 8.55
C ALA A 460 8.20 12.95 7.42
N PRO A 461 8.57 14.13 6.91
CA PRO A 461 9.69 14.27 6.00
C PRO A 461 11.05 13.97 6.65
N ASP A 462 11.08 13.02 7.57
CA ASP A 462 12.23 12.38 8.17
C ASP A 462 12.63 11.17 7.31
N PHE A 463 13.36 11.44 6.25
CA PHE A 463 13.71 10.44 5.24
C PHE A 463 14.70 9.40 5.73
N ASN A 464 15.56 9.75 6.69
CA ASN A 464 16.58 8.87 7.23
C ASN A 464 16.13 8.15 8.51
N CYS A 465 14.91 8.40 8.99
CA CYS A 465 14.31 7.80 10.19
C CYS A 465 15.15 8.02 11.47
N ASP A 466 15.89 9.13 11.57
CA ASP A 466 16.67 9.48 12.77
C ASP A 466 15.85 10.26 13.82
N ARG A 467 14.57 10.48 13.56
CA ARG A 467 13.58 11.23 14.37
C ARG A 467 13.81 12.74 14.38
N LYS A 468 14.50 13.27 13.39
CA LYS A 468 14.70 14.69 13.20
C LYS A 468 14.48 15.03 11.75
N VAL A 469 13.86 16.16 11.50
CA VAL A 469 13.80 16.74 10.16
C VAL A 469 14.87 17.81 10.07
N ASP A 470 15.99 17.50 9.38
CA ASP A 470 17.15 18.40 9.30
C ASP A 470 17.78 18.45 7.89
N PHE A 471 19.03 18.89 7.81
CA PHE A 471 19.72 19.03 6.52
C PHE A 471 19.95 17.69 5.80
N THR A 472 19.91 16.57 6.50
CA THR A 472 20.05 15.25 5.87
C THR A 472 18.78 14.93 5.06
N ASP A 473 17.62 15.25 5.62
CA ASP A 473 16.33 15.08 4.94
C ASP A 473 16.16 16.06 3.77
N LEU A 474 16.58 17.32 3.98
CA LEU A 474 16.59 18.30 2.90
C LEU A 474 17.48 17.87 1.73
N LYS A 475 18.58 17.19 1.99
CA LYS A 475 19.43 16.63 0.93
C LYS A 475 18.70 15.56 0.14
N ILE A 476 18.03 14.63 0.81
CA ILE A 476 17.24 13.57 0.17
C ILE A 476 16.08 14.19 -0.62
N PHE A 477 15.41 15.20 -0.07
CA PHE A 477 14.40 15.97 -0.76
C PHE A 477 14.94 16.61 -2.05
N ALA A 478 16.08 17.27 -1.96
CA ALA A 478 16.70 17.94 -3.11
C ALA A 478 17.15 16.98 -4.22
N GLU A 479 17.47 15.74 -3.88
CA GLU A 479 17.79 14.68 -4.86
C GLU A 479 16.57 14.25 -5.69
N ASN A 480 15.35 14.49 -5.20
CA ASN A 480 14.08 14.23 -5.87
C ASN A 480 13.45 15.50 -6.46
N TRP A 481 14.10 16.66 -6.36
CA TRP A 481 13.57 17.95 -6.77
C TRP A 481 13.24 18.01 -8.26
N LEU A 482 12.04 18.47 -8.60
CA LEU A 482 11.50 18.50 -9.96
C LEU A 482 11.44 17.12 -10.64
N ALA A 483 11.38 16.06 -9.87
CA ALA A 483 11.05 14.76 -10.42
C ALA A 483 9.54 14.73 -10.67
N ASP A 484 9.17 14.33 -11.89
CA ASP A 484 7.80 14.14 -12.33
C ASP A 484 7.51 12.64 -12.47
N VAL A 485 6.30 12.24 -12.20
CA VAL A 485 5.79 10.91 -12.56
C VAL A 485 5.17 11.07 -13.96
N GLU A 486 5.93 10.77 -15.03
CA GLU A 486 5.38 10.65 -16.38
C GLU A 486 4.63 9.33 -16.57
#